data_3573cf3a250c7367ad65db851e6da138
#
_entry.id   3573cf3a250c7367ad65db851e6da138
#
_cell.length_a   1.000
_cell.length_b   1.000
_cell.length_c   1.000
_cell.angle_alpha   90.00
_cell.angle_beta   90.00
_cell.angle_gamma   90.00
#
_symmetry.space_group_name_H-M   'P 1'
#
loop_
_entity.id
_entity.type
_entity.pdbx_description
1 polymer ?
#
loop_
_entity_poly.entity_id
_entity_poly.type
_entity_poly.pdbx_seq_one_letter_code
_entity_poly.pdbx_strand_id
1 'polypeptide(L)'
;MLKLKAHLLTQGMHGMISQVEGLSRALNLSFKHHTVNLKSFWKFIPPKFTFISENLLTEKFICDSRVIISCGRKSVVHSIALKKRLKNKIFNIHIQDPKVSLKNFDLIICPEHDGLKGENVITTKGAIHYLRKNEINKKSKYLKLDKEGKKVVTVIIGGPNKYYDYSENQTNIIFNKIKTIFTPDKYKLIVIPSYRTPEDVVRKAFNAFSHNHLVIKDVDKNAYLASLSLADIIVVTCDSISMISEAAITEKPIYVANMMSVKNNKRFKYFFSQFKKLGIIRDLEDKVDLWSYNQLDEVNRLAPLIKERMKLNGII
;
A
#
# COMPACT_ATOMS: atom_id res chain seq x y z
N MET A 1 -12.61 22.23 -19.24
CA MET A 1 -11.41 21.52 -19.75
C MET A 1 -11.61 20.02 -19.61
N LEU A 2 -11.45 19.26 -20.70
CA LEU A 2 -11.45 17.80 -20.67
C LEU A 2 -10.25 17.32 -19.82
N LYS A 3 -10.51 16.45 -18.84
CA LYS A 3 -9.43 15.85 -18.04
C LYS A 3 -8.52 15.02 -18.95
N LEU A 4 -7.22 15.20 -18.80
CA LEU A 4 -6.24 14.34 -19.46
C LEU A 4 -6.46 12.88 -19.01
N LYS A 5 -6.43 11.94 -19.97
CA LYS A 5 -6.68 10.53 -19.73
C LYS A 5 -5.38 9.78 -19.45
N ALA A 6 -5.44 8.78 -18.57
CA ALA A 6 -4.35 7.84 -18.28
C ALA A 6 -4.79 6.38 -18.43
N HIS A 7 -3.88 5.51 -18.83
CA HIS A 7 -4.03 4.06 -18.69
C HIS A 7 -3.22 3.58 -17.49
N LEU A 8 -3.89 2.85 -16.58
CA LEU A 8 -3.30 2.28 -15.38
C LEU A 8 -3.02 0.80 -15.59
N LEU A 9 -1.78 0.37 -15.39
CA LEU A 9 -1.36 -1.01 -15.64
C LEU A 9 -0.90 -1.65 -14.34
N THR A 10 -1.61 -2.68 -13.87
CA THR A 10 -1.22 -3.44 -12.68
C THR A 10 -1.46 -4.94 -12.87
N GLN A 11 -1.04 -5.74 -11.90
CA GLN A 11 -1.35 -7.18 -11.83
C GLN A 11 -2.69 -7.48 -11.15
N GLY A 12 -3.52 -6.46 -10.88
CA GLY A 12 -4.81 -6.62 -10.20
C GLY A 12 -4.73 -6.68 -8.67
N MET A 13 -3.55 -6.63 -8.07
CA MET A 13 -3.41 -6.63 -6.61
C MET A 13 -3.84 -5.28 -6.01
N HIS A 14 -4.63 -5.33 -4.96
CA HIS A 14 -5.26 -4.15 -4.33
C HIS A 14 -4.26 -3.04 -4.00
N GLY A 15 -3.11 -3.36 -3.40
CA GLY A 15 -2.08 -2.37 -3.08
C GLY A 15 -1.48 -1.68 -4.32
N MET A 16 -1.38 -2.39 -5.47
CA MET A 16 -0.91 -1.80 -6.72
C MET A 16 -1.96 -0.88 -7.34
N ILE A 17 -3.23 -1.31 -7.31
CA ILE A 17 -4.38 -0.51 -7.75
C ILE A 17 -4.44 0.79 -6.95
N SER A 18 -4.32 0.70 -5.62
CA SER A 18 -4.31 1.84 -4.71
C SER A 18 -3.23 2.87 -5.08
N GLN A 19 -2.05 2.42 -5.46
CA GLN A 19 -0.94 3.30 -5.83
C GLN A 19 -1.19 4.03 -7.16
N VAL A 20 -1.57 3.32 -8.22
CA VAL A 20 -1.78 3.94 -9.55
C VAL A 20 -3.01 4.86 -9.56
N GLU A 21 -4.09 4.48 -8.89
CA GLU A 21 -5.28 5.32 -8.75
C GLU A 21 -5.02 6.55 -7.90
N GLY A 22 -4.32 6.39 -6.77
CA GLY A 22 -3.94 7.49 -5.89
C GLY A 22 -3.18 8.56 -6.66
N LEU A 23 -2.17 8.16 -7.41
CA LEU A 23 -1.39 9.07 -8.24
C LEU A 23 -2.25 9.74 -9.32
N SER A 24 -3.10 8.97 -10.01
CA SER A 24 -3.98 9.52 -11.07
C SER A 24 -4.93 10.58 -10.53
N ARG A 25 -5.54 10.34 -9.36
CA ARG A 25 -6.43 11.29 -8.69
C ARG A 25 -5.71 12.58 -8.29
N ALA A 26 -4.47 12.48 -7.76
CA ALA A 26 -3.68 13.65 -7.38
C ALA A 26 -3.23 14.48 -8.59
N LEU A 27 -2.98 13.83 -9.72
CA LEU A 27 -2.67 14.49 -10.98
C LEU A 27 -3.92 15.05 -11.69
N ASN A 28 -5.13 14.79 -11.17
CA ASN A 28 -6.41 15.14 -11.77
C ASN A 28 -6.63 14.52 -13.15
N LEU A 29 -6.20 13.26 -13.32
CA LEU A 29 -6.39 12.49 -14.55
C LEU A 29 -7.70 11.70 -14.51
N SER A 30 -8.40 11.60 -15.62
CA SER A 30 -9.35 10.50 -15.83
C SER A 30 -8.58 9.23 -16.17
N PHE A 31 -9.06 8.04 -15.80
CA PHE A 31 -8.28 6.85 -16.04
C PHE A 31 -9.10 5.61 -16.37
N LYS A 32 -8.46 4.70 -17.11
CA LYS A 32 -8.93 3.34 -17.36
C LYS A 32 -7.91 2.35 -16.81
N HIS A 33 -8.34 1.41 -15.99
CA HIS A 33 -7.50 0.40 -15.38
C HIS A 33 -7.44 -0.87 -16.24
N HIS A 34 -6.25 -1.44 -16.36
CA HIS A 34 -5.99 -2.70 -17.07
C HIS A 34 -5.22 -3.65 -16.15
N THR A 35 -5.78 -4.83 -15.94
CA THR A 35 -5.05 -5.93 -15.30
C THR A 35 -4.20 -6.61 -16.36
N VAL A 36 -2.89 -6.54 -16.22
CA VAL A 36 -1.94 -6.99 -17.24
C VAL A 36 -1.18 -8.24 -16.82
N ASN A 37 -1.08 -9.20 -17.74
CA ASN A 37 -0.34 -10.42 -17.55
C ASN A 37 0.49 -10.76 -18.80
N LEU A 38 1.56 -11.55 -18.61
CA LEU A 38 2.37 -12.12 -19.68
C LEU A 38 1.88 -13.53 -20.01
N LYS A 39 1.98 -13.91 -21.29
CA LYS A 39 1.61 -15.23 -21.78
C LYS A 39 2.53 -16.33 -21.26
N SER A 40 1.98 -17.54 -21.10
CA SER A 40 2.72 -18.77 -20.82
C SER A 40 3.76 -18.63 -19.69
N PHE A 41 4.94 -19.22 -19.86
CA PHE A 41 6.02 -19.21 -18.89
C PHE A 41 6.65 -17.82 -18.63
N TRP A 42 6.47 -16.85 -19.54
CA TRP A 42 7.01 -15.49 -19.40
C TRP A 42 6.53 -14.78 -18.12
N LYS A 43 5.35 -15.16 -17.60
CA LYS A 43 4.84 -14.65 -16.31
C LYS A 43 5.73 -14.96 -15.10
N PHE A 44 6.60 -15.97 -15.20
CA PHE A 44 7.52 -16.39 -14.12
C PHE A 44 8.92 -15.77 -14.29
N ILE A 45 9.29 -15.32 -15.49
CA ILE A 45 10.59 -14.75 -15.78
C ILE A 45 10.68 -13.31 -15.26
N PRO A 46 11.79 -12.94 -14.56
CA PRO A 46 12.02 -11.57 -14.16
C PRO A 46 12.03 -10.60 -15.36
N PRO A 47 11.53 -9.36 -15.22
CA PRO A 47 11.52 -8.37 -16.31
C PRO A 47 12.88 -8.16 -16.96
N LYS A 48 13.97 -8.25 -16.18
CA LYS A 48 15.35 -8.13 -16.69
C LYS A 48 15.70 -9.16 -17.77
N PHE A 49 15.12 -10.35 -17.70
CA PHE A 49 15.36 -11.46 -18.64
C PHE A 49 14.17 -11.67 -19.58
N THR A 50 13.14 -10.84 -19.51
CA THR A 50 11.97 -10.94 -20.38
C THR A 50 12.18 -10.08 -21.63
N PHE A 51 11.95 -10.67 -22.78
CA PHE A 51 11.97 -9.95 -24.05
C PHE A 51 10.84 -8.92 -24.10
N ILE A 52 11.14 -7.68 -24.51
CA ILE A 52 10.16 -6.59 -24.56
C ILE A 52 9.43 -6.62 -25.89
N SER A 53 8.25 -7.24 -25.90
CA SER A 53 7.38 -7.32 -27.07
C SER A 53 5.90 -7.36 -26.65
N GLU A 54 5.05 -6.71 -27.44
CA GLU A 54 3.59 -6.78 -27.25
C GLU A 54 3.03 -8.20 -27.52
N ASN A 55 3.74 -9.03 -28.26
CA ASN A 55 3.34 -10.40 -28.52
C ASN A 55 3.34 -11.28 -27.26
N LEU A 56 4.06 -10.87 -26.22
CA LEU A 56 4.08 -11.54 -24.91
C LEU A 56 2.88 -11.16 -24.01
N LEU A 57 2.10 -10.17 -24.40
CA LEU A 57 0.96 -9.69 -23.60
C LEU A 57 -0.25 -10.60 -23.80
N THR A 58 -0.95 -10.90 -22.71
CA THR A 58 -2.20 -11.68 -22.79
C THR A 58 -3.29 -10.90 -23.52
N GLU A 59 -3.33 -9.59 -23.28
CA GLU A 59 -4.31 -8.70 -23.88
C GLU A 59 -3.61 -7.49 -24.49
N LYS A 60 -4.04 -7.12 -25.70
CA LYS A 60 -3.64 -5.89 -26.36
C LYS A 60 -4.78 -4.89 -26.23
N PHE A 61 -4.47 -3.65 -25.90
CA PHE A 61 -5.45 -2.58 -25.89
C PHE A 61 -4.95 -1.38 -26.70
N ILE A 62 -5.91 -0.61 -27.22
CA ILE A 62 -5.59 0.65 -27.91
C ILE A 62 -5.27 1.68 -26.83
N CYS A 63 -4.06 2.19 -26.83
CA CYS A 63 -3.67 3.28 -25.96
C CYS A 63 -4.07 4.61 -26.59
N ASP A 64 -5.18 5.16 -26.13
CA ASP A 64 -5.77 6.43 -26.57
C ASP A 64 -5.46 7.58 -25.60
N SER A 65 -4.44 7.42 -24.76
CA SER A 65 -4.02 8.43 -23.81
C SER A 65 -2.55 8.79 -23.95
N ARG A 66 -2.20 9.97 -23.40
CA ARG A 66 -0.82 10.45 -23.38
C ARG A 66 -0.07 10.08 -22.10
N VAL A 67 -0.73 9.44 -21.12
CA VAL A 67 -0.14 9.05 -19.84
C VAL A 67 -0.38 7.58 -19.56
N ILE A 68 0.68 6.88 -19.18
CA ILE A 68 0.63 5.52 -18.66
C ILE A 68 1.21 5.53 -17.25
N ILE A 69 0.47 4.94 -16.31
CA ILE A 69 0.95 4.72 -14.93
C ILE A 69 0.93 3.22 -14.66
N SER A 70 2.10 2.66 -14.40
CA SER A 70 2.25 1.22 -14.17
C SER A 70 2.78 0.94 -12.77
N CYS A 71 2.34 -0.18 -12.17
CA CYS A 71 2.82 -0.65 -10.87
C CYS A 71 2.96 -2.17 -10.85
N GLY A 72 4.10 -2.61 -10.33
CA GLY A 72 4.38 -4.03 -10.14
C GLY A 72 5.11 -4.69 -11.31
N ARG A 73 5.74 -5.82 -10.99
CA ARG A 73 6.72 -6.48 -11.85
C ARG A 73 6.21 -6.84 -13.26
N LYS A 74 4.98 -7.37 -13.37
CA LYS A 74 4.46 -7.81 -14.67
C LYS A 74 4.08 -6.64 -15.59
N SER A 75 3.70 -5.48 -15.02
CA SER A 75 3.35 -4.29 -15.79
C SER A 75 4.56 -3.59 -16.43
N VAL A 76 5.78 -3.89 -15.97
CA VAL A 76 7.03 -3.35 -16.53
C VAL A 76 7.13 -3.60 -18.04
N VAL A 77 6.97 -4.87 -18.45
CA VAL A 77 7.08 -5.25 -19.88
C VAL A 77 6.02 -4.55 -20.72
N HIS A 78 4.78 -4.47 -20.23
CA HIS A 78 3.68 -3.77 -20.91
C HIS A 78 3.97 -2.28 -21.08
N SER A 79 4.38 -1.61 -20.00
CA SER A 79 4.70 -0.17 -20.04
C SER A 79 5.82 0.15 -21.01
N ILE A 80 6.90 -0.65 -21.03
CA ILE A 80 8.03 -0.46 -21.94
C ILE A 80 7.63 -0.76 -23.39
N ALA A 81 6.84 -1.80 -23.65
CA ALA A 81 6.40 -2.14 -25.00
C ALA A 81 5.55 -1.00 -25.60
N LEU A 82 4.62 -0.45 -24.83
CA LEU A 82 3.82 0.71 -25.22
C LEU A 82 4.69 1.95 -25.44
N LYS A 83 5.66 2.24 -24.58
CA LYS A 83 6.59 3.36 -24.76
C LYS A 83 7.41 3.22 -26.04
N LYS A 84 7.92 2.03 -26.34
CA LYS A 84 8.65 1.77 -27.60
C LYS A 84 7.78 2.01 -28.84
N ARG A 85 6.52 1.57 -28.82
CA ARG A 85 5.58 1.76 -29.93
C ARG A 85 5.20 3.22 -30.13
N LEU A 86 4.86 3.92 -29.04
CA LEU A 86 4.26 5.26 -29.08
C LEU A 86 5.29 6.39 -28.90
N LYS A 87 6.52 6.03 -28.52
CA LYS A 87 7.66 6.97 -28.35
C LYS A 87 7.29 8.20 -27.51
N ASN A 88 7.56 9.40 -28.01
CA ASN A 88 7.31 10.68 -27.31
C ASN A 88 5.82 11.08 -27.24
N LYS A 89 4.92 10.30 -27.82
CA LYS A 89 3.48 10.56 -27.73
C LYS A 89 2.92 10.26 -26.35
N ILE A 90 3.65 9.48 -25.53
CA ILE A 90 3.23 9.11 -24.18
C ILE A 90 4.30 9.42 -23.14
N PHE A 91 3.85 9.72 -21.94
CA PHE A 91 4.64 9.84 -20.72
C PHE A 91 4.36 8.62 -19.83
N ASN A 92 5.37 7.75 -19.64
CA ASN A 92 5.19 6.55 -18.83
C ASN A 92 5.82 6.70 -17.44
N ILE A 93 4.98 6.55 -16.44
CA ILE A 93 5.35 6.55 -15.03
C ILE A 93 5.33 5.10 -14.52
N HIS A 94 6.38 4.68 -13.84
CA HIS A 94 6.39 3.41 -13.12
C HIS A 94 6.47 3.62 -11.62
N ILE A 95 5.66 2.88 -10.88
CA ILE A 95 5.67 2.92 -9.41
C ILE A 95 6.34 1.64 -8.90
N GLN A 96 7.30 1.76 -8.00
CA GLN A 96 8.23 0.77 -7.46
C GLN A 96 9.50 0.63 -8.34
N ASP A 97 10.47 -0.16 -7.86
CA ASP A 97 11.68 -0.48 -8.61
C ASP A 97 11.36 -1.45 -9.76
N PRO A 98 11.53 -1.05 -11.03
CA PRO A 98 11.18 -1.87 -12.18
C PRO A 98 12.13 -3.05 -12.41
N LYS A 99 13.31 -3.07 -11.77
CA LYS A 99 14.37 -4.09 -11.93
C LYS A 99 14.88 -4.24 -13.38
N VAL A 100 14.79 -3.17 -14.15
CA VAL A 100 15.33 -3.02 -15.51
C VAL A 100 15.96 -1.64 -15.67
N SER A 101 16.54 -1.33 -16.84
CA SER A 101 17.11 -0.01 -17.11
C SER A 101 16.07 1.11 -16.88
N LEU A 102 16.43 2.10 -16.07
CA LEU A 102 15.58 3.23 -15.71
C LEU A 102 15.23 4.10 -16.92
N LYS A 103 16.10 4.12 -17.94
CA LYS A 103 15.90 4.86 -19.21
C LYS A 103 14.66 4.42 -19.99
N ASN A 104 14.04 3.30 -19.63
CA ASN A 104 12.79 2.84 -20.25
C ASN A 104 11.56 3.62 -19.78
N PHE A 105 11.70 4.47 -18.78
CA PHE A 105 10.60 5.23 -18.17
C PHE A 105 10.93 6.72 -18.21
N ASP A 106 9.90 7.55 -18.39
CA ASP A 106 10.04 8.99 -18.26
C ASP A 106 10.16 9.39 -16.79
N LEU A 107 9.47 8.64 -15.91
CA LEU A 107 9.51 8.86 -14.47
C LEU A 107 9.33 7.54 -13.71
N ILE A 108 10.06 7.41 -12.61
CA ILE A 108 9.90 6.31 -11.65
C ILE A 108 9.63 6.90 -10.27
N ILE A 109 8.60 6.37 -9.60
CA ILE A 109 8.28 6.71 -8.21
C ILE A 109 8.62 5.48 -7.37
N CYS A 110 9.57 5.62 -6.46
CA CYS A 110 10.06 4.49 -5.70
C CYS A 110 10.24 4.85 -4.22
N PRO A 111 9.79 4.03 -3.28
CA PRO A 111 10.05 4.29 -1.87
C PRO A 111 11.57 4.30 -1.55
N GLU A 112 12.00 5.19 -0.67
CA GLU A 112 13.41 5.33 -0.27
C GLU A 112 14.03 4.02 0.23
N HIS A 113 13.23 3.19 0.89
CA HIS A 113 13.69 1.89 1.41
C HIS A 113 14.03 0.86 0.32
N ASP A 114 13.69 1.12 -0.94
CA ASP A 114 14.11 0.30 -2.08
C ASP A 114 15.51 0.68 -2.60
N GLY A 115 16.05 1.85 -2.18
CA GLY A 115 17.40 2.28 -2.48
C GLY A 115 17.66 2.68 -3.92
N LEU A 116 16.61 2.86 -4.74
CA LEU A 116 16.72 3.22 -6.16
C LEU A 116 17.11 4.69 -6.31
N LYS A 117 18.09 4.99 -7.17
CA LYS A 117 18.55 6.34 -7.48
C LYS A 117 18.67 6.53 -8.99
N GLY A 118 18.33 7.71 -9.49
CA GLY A 118 18.42 8.07 -10.91
C GLY A 118 17.84 9.45 -11.17
N GLU A 119 18.20 10.08 -12.30
CA GLU A 119 17.71 11.41 -12.69
C GLU A 119 16.20 11.47 -12.88
N ASN A 120 15.62 10.34 -13.31
CA ASN A 120 14.19 10.17 -13.52
C ASN A 120 13.51 9.43 -12.35
N VAL A 121 14.12 9.38 -11.17
CA VAL A 121 13.55 8.77 -9.96
C VAL A 121 13.14 9.84 -8.97
N ILE A 122 11.90 9.77 -8.51
CA ILE A 122 11.42 10.53 -7.36
C ILE A 122 11.13 9.56 -6.23
N THR A 123 11.67 9.83 -5.05
CA THR A 123 11.50 8.95 -3.89
C THR A 123 10.35 9.37 -2.99
N THR A 124 9.76 8.38 -2.30
CA THR A 124 8.73 8.56 -1.28
C THR A 124 9.17 7.97 0.06
N LYS A 125 8.68 8.52 1.16
CA LYS A 125 8.95 7.96 2.51
C LYS A 125 8.24 6.63 2.70
N GLY A 126 6.96 6.56 2.31
CA GLY A 126 6.12 5.37 2.37
C GLY A 126 5.55 4.97 1.01
N ALA A 127 4.68 3.97 1.02
CA ALA A 127 3.91 3.62 -0.16
C ALA A 127 2.85 4.69 -0.44
N ILE A 128 2.73 5.11 -1.69
CA ILE A 128 1.62 5.98 -2.12
C ILE A 128 0.32 5.18 -2.19
N HIS A 129 -0.82 5.84 -1.99
CA HIS A 129 -2.15 5.21 -1.99
C HIS A 129 -3.25 6.23 -2.33
N TYR A 130 -4.46 5.74 -2.62
CA TYR A 130 -5.59 6.61 -2.96
C TYR A 130 -6.36 7.14 -1.75
N LEU A 131 -6.09 6.63 -0.54
CA LEU A 131 -6.85 7.00 0.66
C LEU A 131 -6.69 8.47 0.99
N ARG A 132 -7.80 9.08 1.42
CA ARG A 132 -7.85 10.46 1.92
C ARG A 132 -8.59 10.51 3.24
N LYS A 133 -8.14 11.35 4.16
CA LYS A 133 -8.70 11.47 5.52
C LYS A 133 -10.22 11.73 5.51
N ASN A 134 -10.69 12.58 4.61
CA ASN A 134 -12.13 12.85 4.48
C ASN A 134 -12.94 11.63 3.98
N GLU A 135 -12.39 10.80 3.11
CA GLU A 135 -13.05 9.57 2.64
C GLU A 135 -13.10 8.52 3.75
N ILE A 136 -12.05 8.43 4.55
CA ILE A 136 -12.00 7.56 5.74
C ILE A 136 -13.10 8.00 6.72
N ASN A 137 -13.18 9.29 7.05
CA ASN A 137 -14.13 9.80 8.03
C ASN A 137 -15.60 9.62 7.60
N LYS A 138 -15.91 9.66 6.31
CA LYS A 138 -17.26 9.37 5.79
C LYS A 138 -17.71 7.93 6.06
N LYS A 139 -16.79 7.01 6.36
CA LYS A 139 -17.11 5.61 6.65
C LYS A 139 -17.30 5.30 8.13
N SER A 140 -17.17 6.28 9.02
CA SER A 140 -17.27 6.09 10.48
C SER A 140 -18.55 5.37 10.93
N LYS A 141 -19.68 5.55 10.23
CA LYS A 141 -20.96 4.91 10.54
C LYS A 141 -21.14 3.52 9.94
N TYR A 142 -20.20 3.03 9.15
CA TYR A 142 -20.32 1.73 8.48
C TYR A 142 -20.28 0.55 9.47
N LEU A 143 -19.40 0.63 10.46
CA LEU A 143 -19.34 -0.35 11.54
C LEU A 143 -20.20 0.12 12.71
N LYS A 144 -21.15 -0.73 13.11
CA LYS A 144 -21.92 -0.53 14.33
C LYS A 144 -21.07 -0.97 15.51
N LEU A 145 -20.36 -0.04 16.15
CA LEU A 145 -19.51 -0.29 17.30
C LEU A 145 -20.03 0.46 18.50
N ASP A 146 -20.44 -0.27 19.53
CA ASP A 146 -20.62 0.31 20.86
C ASP A 146 -19.23 0.46 21.51
N LYS A 147 -18.85 1.69 21.75
CA LYS A 147 -17.55 2.02 22.38
C LYS A 147 -17.56 1.79 23.88
N GLU A 148 -18.73 1.74 24.52
CA GLU A 148 -18.87 1.59 25.97
C GLU A 148 -18.00 2.59 26.77
N GLY A 149 -17.81 3.82 26.23
CA GLY A 149 -16.90 4.81 26.81
C GLY A 149 -15.39 4.51 26.71
N LYS A 150 -15.00 3.39 26.08
CA LYS A 150 -13.61 2.92 25.95
C LYS A 150 -12.90 3.53 24.76
N LYS A 151 -11.57 3.55 24.80
CA LYS A 151 -10.75 3.87 23.64
C LYS A 151 -10.82 2.75 22.59
N VAL A 152 -10.93 3.13 21.32
CA VAL A 152 -10.99 2.19 20.20
C VAL A 152 -9.60 1.92 19.66
N VAL A 153 -9.25 0.65 19.56
CA VAL A 153 -7.99 0.21 18.95
C VAL A 153 -8.29 -0.61 17.70
N THR A 154 -7.83 -0.15 16.55
CA THR A 154 -7.91 -0.93 15.31
C THR A 154 -6.68 -1.80 15.18
N VAL A 155 -6.85 -3.12 15.12
CA VAL A 155 -5.79 -4.11 14.91
C VAL A 155 -5.88 -4.62 13.47
N ILE A 156 -4.90 -4.26 12.65
CA ILE A 156 -4.82 -4.65 11.24
C ILE A 156 -3.84 -5.82 11.11
N ILE A 157 -4.37 -6.97 10.72
CA ILE A 157 -3.58 -8.19 10.54
C ILE A 157 -3.21 -8.33 9.07
N GLY A 158 -1.92 -8.33 8.78
CA GLY A 158 -1.38 -8.58 7.45
C GLY A 158 -1.41 -10.07 7.07
N GLY A 159 -0.41 -10.51 6.35
CA GLY A 159 -0.28 -11.90 5.95
C GLY A 159 1.13 -12.26 5.49
N PRO A 160 1.41 -13.54 5.27
CA PRO A 160 2.75 -14.03 4.98
C PRO A 160 3.34 -13.38 3.72
N ASN A 161 4.64 -13.21 3.75
CA ASN A 161 5.44 -12.78 2.62
C ASN A 161 6.83 -13.44 2.71
N LYS A 162 7.74 -13.08 1.81
CA LYS A 162 9.09 -13.68 1.80
C LYS A 162 9.95 -13.39 3.05
N TYR A 163 9.54 -12.45 3.91
CA TYR A 163 10.29 -12.03 5.11
C TYR A 163 9.63 -12.46 6.41
N TYR A 164 8.33 -12.60 6.42
CA TYR A 164 7.52 -12.89 7.61
C TYR A 164 6.59 -14.05 7.31
N ASP A 165 6.58 -15.01 8.18
CA ASP A 165 5.59 -16.07 8.22
C ASP A 165 4.49 -15.72 9.25
N TYR A 166 3.42 -16.51 9.23
CA TYR A 166 2.35 -16.43 10.20
C TYR A 166 2.21 -17.78 10.91
N SER A 167 3.38 -18.33 11.34
CA SER A 167 3.39 -19.55 12.13
C SER A 167 2.52 -19.41 13.37
N GLU A 168 2.06 -20.54 13.88
CA GLU A 168 1.21 -20.57 15.07
C GLU A 168 1.86 -19.85 16.27
N ASN A 169 3.14 -20.12 16.49
CA ASN A 169 3.88 -19.48 17.57
C ASN A 169 3.94 -17.95 17.43
N GLN A 170 4.29 -17.45 16.25
CA GLN A 170 4.34 -16.00 16.00
C GLN A 170 2.97 -15.34 16.18
N THR A 171 1.92 -15.97 15.67
CA THR A 171 0.54 -15.48 15.80
C THR A 171 0.10 -15.43 17.26
N ASN A 172 0.39 -16.48 18.02
CA ASN A 172 0.06 -16.54 19.45
C ASN A 172 0.80 -15.47 20.26
N ILE A 173 2.09 -15.25 19.99
CA ILE A 173 2.88 -14.20 20.65
C ILE A 173 2.23 -12.82 20.44
N ILE A 174 1.88 -12.49 19.19
CA ILE A 174 1.26 -11.20 18.87
C ILE A 174 -0.10 -11.06 19.53
N PHE A 175 -0.98 -12.07 19.44
CA PHE A 175 -2.33 -11.98 19.99
C PHE A 175 -2.32 -11.92 21.52
N ASN A 176 -1.44 -12.67 22.17
CA ASN A 176 -1.27 -12.56 23.61
C ASN A 176 -0.76 -11.20 24.03
N LYS A 177 0.21 -10.64 23.32
CA LYS A 177 0.71 -9.28 23.58
C LYS A 177 -0.40 -8.24 23.44
N ILE A 178 -1.21 -8.31 22.38
CA ILE A 178 -2.35 -7.41 22.17
C ILE A 178 -3.36 -7.53 23.31
N LYS A 179 -3.71 -8.74 23.76
CA LYS A 179 -4.63 -8.98 24.87
C LYS A 179 -4.11 -8.39 26.19
N THR A 180 -2.81 -8.55 26.45
CA THR A 180 -2.18 -8.06 27.68
C THR A 180 -2.17 -6.54 27.74
N ILE A 181 -1.89 -5.88 26.61
CA ILE A 181 -1.81 -4.41 26.54
C ILE A 181 -3.19 -3.75 26.49
N PHE A 182 -4.08 -4.29 25.66
CA PHE A 182 -5.39 -3.70 25.39
C PHE A 182 -6.50 -4.49 26.09
N THR A 183 -6.56 -4.34 27.38
CA THR A 183 -7.54 -5.05 28.22
C THR A 183 -8.97 -4.57 27.97
N PRO A 184 -10.00 -5.46 28.04
CA PRO A 184 -11.38 -5.13 27.67
C PRO A 184 -12.06 -4.09 28.55
N ASP A 185 -11.55 -3.85 29.75
CA ASP A 185 -12.03 -2.78 30.64
C ASP A 185 -11.71 -1.38 30.13
N LYS A 186 -10.59 -1.19 29.43
CA LYS A 186 -10.11 0.11 28.94
C LYS A 186 -10.26 0.31 27.44
N TYR A 187 -10.29 -0.78 26.69
CA TYR A 187 -10.21 -0.73 25.23
C TYR A 187 -11.28 -1.56 24.54
N LYS A 188 -11.78 -1.05 23.42
CA LYS A 188 -12.62 -1.79 22.46
C LYS A 188 -11.83 -2.02 21.19
N LEU A 189 -11.54 -3.28 20.85
CA LEU A 189 -10.78 -3.60 19.64
C LEU A 189 -11.71 -3.74 18.43
N ILE A 190 -11.20 -3.31 17.27
CA ILE A 190 -11.68 -3.71 15.94
C ILE A 190 -10.56 -4.49 15.28
N VAL A 191 -10.71 -5.81 15.19
CA VAL A 191 -9.70 -6.67 14.57
C VAL A 191 -10.09 -6.94 13.13
N ILE A 192 -9.19 -6.62 12.19
CA ILE A 192 -9.50 -6.69 10.77
C ILE A 192 -8.40 -7.39 9.98
N PRO A 193 -8.74 -8.40 9.12
CA PRO A 193 -7.78 -9.08 8.28
C PRO A 193 -7.48 -8.27 7.02
N SER A 194 -6.33 -8.54 6.42
CA SER A 194 -5.99 -8.15 5.06
C SER A 194 -6.29 -9.26 4.07
N TYR A 195 -6.23 -8.95 2.77
CA TYR A 195 -6.39 -9.95 1.70
C TYR A 195 -5.37 -11.12 1.78
N ARG A 196 -4.23 -10.90 2.42
CA ARG A 196 -3.17 -11.92 2.58
C ARG A 196 -3.25 -12.70 3.88
N THR A 197 -4.17 -12.33 4.77
CA THR A 197 -4.30 -13.01 6.07
C THR A 197 -4.82 -14.44 5.85
N PRO A 198 -4.09 -15.47 6.31
CA PRO A 198 -4.55 -16.85 6.17
C PRO A 198 -5.85 -17.10 6.96
N GLU A 199 -6.72 -17.97 6.46
CA GLU A 199 -8.00 -18.29 7.09
C GLU A 199 -7.86 -18.82 8.52
N ASP A 200 -6.84 -19.63 8.78
CA ASP A 200 -6.55 -20.15 10.12
C ASP A 200 -6.17 -19.01 11.09
N VAL A 201 -5.44 -17.99 10.62
CA VAL A 201 -5.12 -16.79 11.41
C VAL A 201 -6.38 -15.96 11.68
N VAL A 202 -7.27 -15.81 10.70
CA VAL A 202 -8.58 -15.15 10.89
C VAL A 202 -9.40 -15.89 11.94
N ARG A 203 -9.48 -17.20 11.86
CA ARG A 203 -10.20 -18.04 12.83
C ARG A 203 -9.59 -17.93 14.23
N LYS A 204 -8.27 -17.93 14.34
CA LYS A 204 -7.57 -17.71 15.62
C LYS A 204 -7.87 -16.31 16.19
N ALA A 205 -7.84 -15.27 15.36
CA ALA A 205 -8.20 -13.91 15.79
C ALA A 205 -9.64 -13.84 16.28
N PHE A 206 -10.57 -14.49 15.57
CA PHE A 206 -11.96 -14.56 16.01
C PHE A 206 -12.08 -15.23 17.38
N ASN A 207 -11.51 -16.41 17.57
CA ASN A 207 -11.54 -17.12 18.85
C ASN A 207 -10.87 -16.32 19.98
N ALA A 208 -9.83 -15.56 19.65
CA ALA A 208 -9.07 -14.80 20.64
C ALA A 208 -9.77 -13.53 21.11
N PHE A 209 -10.56 -12.87 20.24
CA PHE A 209 -11.02 -11.49 20.50
C PHE A 209 -12.55 -11.31 20.45
N SER A 210 -13.33 -12.19 19.80
CA SER A 210 -14.76 -11.95 19.52
C SER A 210 -15.65 -11.86 20.75
N HIS A 211 -15.22 -12.39 21.90
CA HIS A 211 -16.01 -12.34 23.14
C HIS A 211 -16.25 -10.90 23.62
N ASN A 212 -15.23 -10.04 23.54
CA ASN A 212 -15.31 -8.67 24.07
C ASN A 212 -15.17 -7.58 22.98
N HIS A 213 -14.84 -7.96 21.76
CA HIS A 213 -14.37 -7.06 20.71
C HIS A 213 -15.02 -7.36 19.36
N LEU A 214 -14.96 -6.42 18.43
CA LEU A 214 -15.44 -6.62 17.07
C LEU A 214 -14.33 -7.26 16.21
N VAL A 215 -14.61 -8.44 15.66
CA VAL A 215 -13.71 -9.12 14.73
C VAL A 215 -14.37 -9.25 13.36
N ILE A 216 -13.76 -8.65 12.36
CA ILE A 216 -14.18 -8.76 10.96
C ILE A 216 -13.54 -10.00 10.38
N LYS A 217 -14.34 -10.91 9.82
CA LYS A 217 -13.85 -12.18 9.25
C LYS A 217 -13.46 -12.05 7.79
N ASP A 218 -14.25 -11.29 7.05
CA ASP A 218 -14.07 -11.13 5.61
C ASP A 218 -13.32 -9.84 5.27
N VAL A 219 -12.60 -9.86 4.17
CA VAL A 219 -11.93 -8.66 3.66
C VAL A 219 -12.96 -7.67 3.14
N ASP A 220 -13.19 -6.60 3.89
CA ASP A 220 -14.14 -5.54 3.54
C ASP A 220 -13.45 -4.18 3.57
N LYS A 221 -13.38 -3.55 2.41
CA LYS A 221 -12.78 -2.21 2.25
C LYS A 221 -13.51 -1.15 3.08
N ASN A 222 -14.83 -1.19 3.17
CA ASN A 222 -15.58 -0.20 3.95
C ASN A 222 -15.38 -0.41 5.44
N ALA A 223 -15.33 -1.66 5.90
CA ALA A 223 -14.97 -1.99 7.29
C ALA A 223 -13.56 -1.52 7.62
N TYR A 224 -12.60 -1.70 6.71
CA TYR A 224 -11.22 -1.20 6.87
C TYR A 224 -11.19 0.33 7.03
N LEU A 225 -11.87 1.08 6.16
CA LEU A 225 -11.93 2.54 6.26
C LEU A 225 -12.66 2.99 7.54
N ALA A 226 -13.74 2.32 7.90
CA ALA A 226 -14.47 2.60 9.12
C ALA A 226 -13.63 2.34 10.38
N SER A 227 -12.87 1.25 10.40
CA SER A 227 -11.98 0.92 11.51
C SER A 227 -10.90 1.98 11.69
N LEU A 228 -10.28 2.46 10.60
CA LEU A 228 -9.33 3.57 10.63
C LEU A 228 -9.98 4.87 11.15
N SER A 229 -11.23 5.14 10.74
CA SER A 229 -11.97 6.33 11.20
C SER A 229 -12.28 6.28 12.69
N LEU A 230 -12.72 5.13 13.19
CA LEU A 230 -13.16 4.94 14.57
C LEU A 230 -12.00 4.82 15.58
N ALA A 231 -10.82 4.43 15.13
CA ALA A 231 -9.66 4.21 15.99
C ALA A 231 -9.22 5.45 16.76
N ASP A 232 -8.81 5.26 17.99
CA ASP A 232 -7.97 6.20 18.76
C ASP A 232 -6.49 5.78 18.67
N ILE A 233 -6.24 4.48 18.51
CA ILE A 233 -4.93 3.86 18.33
C ILE A 233 -5.02 2.83 17.19
N ILE A 234 -3.97 2.71 16.40
CA ILE A 234 -3.88 1.71 15.34
C ILE A 234 -2.71 0.77 15.63
N VAL A 235 -2.94 -0.52 15.56
CA VAL A 235 -1.92 -1.57 15.63
C VAL A 235 -1.86 -2.24 14.26
N VAL A 236 -0.67 -2.32 13.67
CA VAL A 236 -0.46 -2.98 12.37
C VAL A 236 0.65 -4.02 12.51
N THR A 237 0.45 -5.22 11.98
CA THR A 237 1.52 -6.22 11.91
C THR A 237 2.64 -5.77 10.99
N CYS A 238 3.89 -6.08 11.32
CA CYS A 238 5.09 -5.52 10.67
C CYS A 238 5.32 -5.94 9.22
N ASP A 239 4.55 -6.87 8.68
CA ASP A 239 4.73 -7.43 7.34
C ASP A 239 4.24 -6.52 6.20
N SER A 240 3.53 -5.43 6.50
CA SER A 240 2.89 -4.61 5.48
C SER A 240 3.24 -3.12 5.54
N ILE A 241 4.25 -2.73 4.77
CA ILE A 241 4.61 -1.32 4.55
C ILE A 241 3.41 -0.51 4.01
N SER A 242 2.62 -1.09 3.11
CA SER A 242 1.47 -0.39 2.53
C SER A 242 0.41 -0.04 3.56
N MET A 243 0.01 -0.99 4.42
CA MET A 243 -1.01 -0.74 5.45
C MET A 243 -0.54 0.28 6.50
N ILE A 244 0.75 0.25 6.87
CA ILE A 244 1.34 1.25 7.77
C ILE A 244 1.33 2.63 7.09
N SER A 245 1.66 2.71 5.80
CA SER A 245 1.62 3.97 5.04
C SER A 245 0.19 4.50 4.87
N GLU A 246 -0.79 3.62 4.66
CA GLU A 246 -2.21 3.96 4.60
C GLU A 246 -2.74 4.46 5.94
N ALA A 247 -2.37 3.80 7.04
CA ALA A 247 -2.73 4.23 8.38
C ALA A 247 -2.16 5.61 8.74
N ALA A 248 -0.96 5.93 8.24
CA ALA A 248 -0.27 7.20 8.52
C ALA A 248 -1.04 8.45 8.08
N ILE A 249 -2.00 8.33 7.15
CA ILE A 249 -2.84 9.47 6.74
C ILE A 249 -3.84 9.91 7.83
N THR A 250 -4.07 9.06 8.83
CA THR A 250 -5.03 9.33 9.91
C THR A 250 -4.50 10.26 10.99
N GLU A 251 -3.18 10.44 11.08
CA GLU A 251 -2.48 11.17 12.16
C GLU A 251 -2.66 10.57 13.56
N LYS A 252 -3.19 9.34 13.63
CA LYS A 252 -3.42 8.62 14.88
C LYS A 252 -2.19 7.80 15.27
N PRO A 253 -1.94 7.55 16.55
CA PRO A 253 -0.86 6.68 17.02
C PRO A 253 -0.86 5.33 16.31
N ILE A 254 0.28 4.95 15.72
CA ILE A 254 0.44 3.67 15.03
C ILE A 254 1.50 2.85 15.75
N TYR A 255 1.10 1.72 16.28
CA TYR A 255 2.00 0.73 16.85
C TYR A 255 2.24 -0.41 15.88
N VAL A 256 3.49 -0.81 15.74
CA VAL A 256 3.88 -1.95 14.90
C VAL A 256 4.01 -3.19 15.77
N ALA A 257 3.18 -4.19 15.51
CA ALA A 257 3.29 -5.50 16.12
C ALA A 257 4.38 -6.30 15.39
N ASN A 258 5.56 -6.35 16.00
CA ASN A 258 6.74 -6.95 15.40
C ASN A 258 6.68 -8.48 15.44
N MET A 259 7.16 -9.11 14.36
CA MET A 259 7.40 -10.54 14.19
C MET A 259 8.87 -10.81 13.92
N MET A 260 9.33 -12.01 14.23
CA MET A 260 10.65 -12.46 13.81
C MET A 260 10.65 -12.65 12.29
N SER A 261 11.65 -12.10 11.62
CA SER A 261 11.79 -12.27 10.18
C SER A 261 12.52 -13.56 9.84
N VAL A 262 12.02 -14.29 8.84
CA VAL A 262 12.63 -15.55 8.36
C VAL A 262 13.80 -15.31 7.41
N LYS A 263 14.02 -14.06 6.96
CA LYS A 263 15.13 -13.65 6.09
C LYS A 263 15.60 -12.24 6.43
N ASN A 264 16.77 -11.88 5.89
CA ASN A 264 17.27 -10.52 6.04
C ASN A 264 16.27 -9.48 5.47
N ASN A 265 15.75 -8.63 6.34
CA ASN A 265 14.70 -7.67 6.06
C ASN A 265 15.19 -6.20 6.09
N LYS A 266 16.41 -5.94 5.60
CA LYS A 266 17.02 -4.58 5.58
C LYS A 266 16.06 -3.50 5.09
N ARG A 267 15.25 -3.80 4.06
CA ARG A 267 14.23 -2.93 3.49
C ARG A 267 13.18 -2.52 4.54
N PHE A 268 12.67 -3.47 5.31
CA PHE A 268 11.70 -3.20 6.38
C PHE A 268 12.34 -2.42 7.54
N LYS A 269 13.54 -2.83 7.96
CA LYS A 269 14.28 -2.11 9.02
C LYS A 269 14.52 -0.65 8.65
N TYR A 270 14.89 -0.37 7.39
CA TYR A 270 15.05 1.00 6.90
C TYR A 270 13.71 1.77 6.96
N PHE A 271 12.63 1.19 6.43
CA PHE A 271 11.30 1.79 6.47
C PHE A 271 10.87 2.12 7.91
N PHE A 272 10.96 1.18 8.84
CA PHE A 272 10.61 1.40 10.24
C PHE A 272 11.46 2.49 10.89
N SER A 273 12.76 2.48 10.63
CA SER A 273 13.66 3.54 11.12
C SER A 273 13.23 4.92 10.63
N GLN A 274 12.87 5.06 9.35
CA GLN A 274 12.40 6.33 8.80
C GLN A 274 11.07 6.76 9.42
N PHE A 275 10.10 5.85 9.55
CA PHE A 275 8.79 6.17 10.12
C PHE A 275 8.85 6.48 11.62
N LYS A 276 9.76 5.84 12.36
CA LYS A 276 10.07 6.19 13.75
C LYS A 276 10.67 7.60 13.86
N LYS A 277 11.65 7.95 12.99
CA LYS A 277 12.23 9.28 12.95
C LYS A 277 11.22 10.39 12.63
N LEU A 278 10.22 10.07 11.80
CA LEU A 278 9.10 10.97 11.50
C LEU A 278 8.06 11.03 12.64
N GLY A 279 8.22 10.26 13.70
CA GLY A 279 7.27 10.17 14.80
C GLY A 279 5.95 9.47 14.44
N ILE A 280 5.87 8.80 13.27
CA ILE A 280 4.64 8.19 12.77
C ILE A 280 4.32 6.88 13.50
N ILE A 281 5.36 6.04 13.72
CA ILE A 281 5.18 4.73 14.34
C ILE A 281 6.03 4.56 15.59
N ARG A 282 5.56 3.68 16.47
CA ARG A 282 6.33 3.10 17.58
C ARG A 282 6.20 1.58 17.55
N ASP A 283 7.15 0.88 18.17
CA ASP A 283 6.97 -0.56 18.41
C ASP A 283 5.86 -0.79 19.42
N LEU A 284 5.09 -1.84 19.24
CA LEU A 284 4.11 -2.27 20.26
C LEU A 284 4.89 -2.88 21.44
N GLU A 285 4.99 -2.11 22.52
CA GLU A 285 5.61 -2.49 23.79
C GLU A 285 4.52 -2.58 24.88
N ASP A 286 4.92 -2.81 26.12
CA ASP A 286 3.97 -3.04 27.21
C ASP A 286 3.18 -1.78 27.63
N LYS A 287 3.66 -0.61 27.25
CA LYS A 287 2.96 0.68 27.47
C LYS A 287 2.57 1.30 26.15
N VAL A 288 1.38 1.87 26.13
CA VAL A 288 0.88 2.61 24.95
C VAL A 288 0.49 4.02 25.36
N ASP A 289 0.96 4.98 24.57
CA ASP A 289 0.68 6.40 24.71
C ASP A 289 -0.14 6.92 23.54
N LEU A 290 -0.74 8.08 23.70
CA LEU A 290 -1.30 8.85 22.60
C LEU A 290 -0.27 9.90 22.18
N TRP A 291 -0.08 10.05 20.87
CA TRP A 291 0.71 11.13 20.28
C TRP A 291 0.12 11.55 18.95
N SER A 292 0.58 12.66 18.42
CA SER A 292 0.26 13.12 17.08
C SER A 292 1.54 13.31 16.27
N TYR A 293 1.42 13.29 14.97
CA TYR A 293 2.49 13.53 14.00
C TYR A 293 1.91 14.25 12.79
N ASN A 294 2.77 14.82 11.95
CA ASN A 294 2.34 15.46 10.71
C ASN A 294 1.88 14.43 9.68
N GLN A 295 0.74 14.68 9.07
CA GLN A 295 0.16 13.82 8.04
C GLN A 295 1.18 13.52 6.94
N LEU A 296 1.34 12.24 6.61
CA LEU A 296 2.16 11.80 5.48
C LEU A 296 1.27 11.66 4.23
N ASP A 297 1.24 12.71 3.40
CA ASP A 297 0.52 12.71 2.11
C ASP A 297 1.50 12.79 0.93
N GLU A 298 2.14 11.66 0.66
CA GLU A 298 3.15 11.55 -0.40
C GLU A 298 2.57 11.84 -1.79
N VAL A 299 1.31 11.52 -2.03
CA VAL A 299 0.69 11.71 -3.36
C VAL A 299 0.54 13.18 -3.69
N ASN A 300 0.06 13.98 -2.73
CA ASN A 300 -0.07 15.43 -2.90
C ASN A 300 1.30 16.13 -2.96
N ARG A 301 2.30 15.64 -2.23
CA ARG A 301 3.69 16.13 -2.34
C ARG A 301 4.28 15.89 -3.72
N LEU A 302 3.99 14.72 -4.33
CA LEU A 302 4.53 14.36 -5.64
C LEU A 302 3.83 15.06 -6.81
N ALA A 303 2.54 15.33 -6.70
CA ALA A 303 1.72 15.81 -7.82
C ALA A 303 2.30 17.04 -8.54
N PRO A 304 2.75 18.12 -7.86
CA PRO A 304 3.34 19.28 -8.53
C PRO A 304 4.64 18.91 -9.28
N LEU A 305 5.51 18.11 -8.67
CA LEU A 305 6.78 17.68 -9.27
C LEU A 305 6.56 16.87 -10.56
N ILE A 306 5.56 16.00 -10.54
CA ILE A 306 5.21 15.18 -11.72
C ILE A 306 4.60 16.04 -12.81
N LYS A 307 3.72 16.99 -12.47
CA LYS A 307 3.14 17.93 -13.45
C LYS A 307 4.21 18.77 -14.13
N GLU A 308 5.21 19.23 -13.40
CA GLU A 308 6.36 19.92 -13.96
C GLU A 308 7.12 19.06 -14.97
N ARG A 309 7.44 17.81 -14.61
CA ARG A 309 8.07 16.85 -15.55
C ARG A 309 7.18 16.60 -16.79
N MET A 310 5.88 16.50 -16.62
CA MET A 310 4.94 16.34 -17.75
C MET A 310 4.92 17.57 -18.67
N LYS A 311 5.01 18.78 -18.12
CA LYS A 311 5.12 20.03 -18.90
C LYS A 311 6.43 20.05 -19.72
N LEU A 312 7.57 19.76 -19.09
CA LEU A 312 8.87 19.73 -19.76
C LEU A 312 8.91 18.69 -20.90
N ASN A 313 8.07 17.66 -20.86
CA ASN A 313 7.92 16.67 -21.90
C ASN A 313 6.75 16.96 -22.88
N GLY A 314 6.15 18.14 -22.82
CA GLY A 314 5.08 18.55 -23.73
C GLY A 314 3.80 17.71 -23.62
N ILE A 315 3.50 17.15 -22.47
CA ILE A 315 2.31 16.31 -22.23
C ILE A 315 1.12 17.17 -21.79
N ILE A 316 1.37 18.20 -21.01
CA ILE A 316 0.39 19.20 -20.53
C ILE A 316 0.91 20.60 -20.77
#